data_599ff6bfb9d6766ab73f8c16c7ed0d63
#
_entry.id   599ff6bfb9d6766ab73f8c16c7ed0d63
#
_cell.length_a   1.000
_cell.length_b   1.000
_cell.length_c   1.000
_cell.angle_alpha   90.00
_cell.angle_beta   90.00
_cell.angle_gamma   90.00
#
_symmetry.space_group_name_H-M   'P 1'
#
loop_
_entity.id
_entity.type
_entity.pdbx_description
1 polymer ?
#
loop_
_entity_poly.entity_id
_entity_poly.type
_entity_poly.pdbx_seq_one_letter_code
_entity_poly.pdbx_strand_id
1 'polypeptide(L)'
;MKLSPETITILKNFASINQSILVKEGSKLRTISVMKNILAEADVKETFPKDFAIYDLNQFLNGLNLHQDPDLDFSNDTHLIIREGKRRVKYFFADPEVIVTPPDKELTLPTEDVCFQLEHSQLDKLIKASAVYQLPDLSAVGEAGVVKLVVRDKKNDTSNEFSIIVGETDSEFVFNFKVENIKIIPGSYDVVVSKKLLSKFSNPKFNLDYYIALEPDSTFG
;
A
#
# COMPACT_ATOMS: atom_id res chain seq x y z
N MET A 1 9.76 -7.96 -22.53
CA MET A 1 8.51 -7.82 -21.72
C MET A 1 8.22 -6.35 -21.50
N LYS A 2 6.95 -5.92 -21.64
CA LYS A 2 6.55 -4.53 -21.34
C LYS A 2 5.72 -4.50 -20.06
N LEU A 3 5.83 -3.43 -19.31
CA LEU A 3 4.99 -3.21 -18.12
C LEU A 3 3.73 -2.42 -18.51
N SER A 4 2.59 -2.85 -18.02
CA SER A 4 1.33 -2.12 -18.17
C SER A 4 1.32 -0.83 -17.33
N PRO A 5 0.53 0.18 -17.70
CA PRO A 5 0.36 1.39 -16.90
C PRO A 5 -0.11 1.10 -15.47
N GLU A 6 -0.94 0.06 -15.29
CA GLU A 6 -1.41 -0.40 -13.97
C GLU A 6 -0.24 -0.90 -13.13
N THR A 7 0.63 -1.77 -13.66
CA THR A 7 1.82 -2.28 -12.98
C THR A 7 2.79 -1.15 -12.62
N ILE A 8 2.99 -0.19 -13.52
CA ILE A 8 3.81 1.00 -13.23
C ILE A 8 3.20 1.83 -12.08
N THR A 9 1.86 1.97 -12.04
CA THR A 9 1.17 2.67 -10.97
C THR A 9 1.35 1.96 -9.62
N ILE A 10 1.23 0.63 -9.59
CA ILE A 10 1.47 -0.20 -8.41
C ILE A 10 2.92 -0.05 -7.93
N LEU A 11 3.90 -0.18 -8.83
CA LEU A 11 5.32 -0.04 -8.47
C LEU A 11 5.65 1.37 -7.94
N LYS A 12 5.06 2.44 -8.50
CA LYS A 12 5.20 3.80 -7.96
C LYS A 12 4.65 3.93 -6.54
N ASN A 13 3.52 3.31 -6.27
CA ASN A 13 2.97 3.28 -4.92
C ASN A 13 3.86 2.46 -3.98
N PHE A 14 4.31 1.28 -4.39
CA PHE A 14 5.21 0.44 -3.60
C PHE A 14 6.52 1.16 -3.25
N ALA A 15 7.05 1.98 -4.17
CA ALA A 15 8.22 2.83 -3.90
C ALA A 15 7.98 3.86 -2.76
N SER A 16 6.72 4.25 -2.49
CA SER A 16 6.38 5.09 -1.34
C SER A 16 6.34 4.32 -0.01
N ILE A 17 6.16 3.00 -0.07
CA ILE A 17 6.14 2.11 1.09
C ILE A 17 7.55 1.65 1.44
N ASN A 18 8.29 1.19 0.44
CA ASN A 18 9.68 0.74 0.56
C ASN A 18 10.48 1.13 -0.68
N GLN A 19 11.66 1.72 -0.48
CA GLN A 19 12.56 2.11 -1.57
C GLN A 19 13.03 0.92 -2.41
N SER A 20 13.11 -0.29 -1.83
CA SER A 20 13.57 -1.48 -2.50
C SER A 20 12.44 -2.51 -2.69
N ILE A 21 12.60 -3.42 -3.65
CA ILE A 21 11.66 -4.51 -3.89
C ILE A 21 12.40 -5.77 -4.36
N LEU A 22 11.97 -6.93 -3.85
CA LEU A 22 12.25 -8.24 -4.44
C LEU A 22 11.04 -8.65 -5.30
N VAL A 23 11.24 -8.73 -6.60
CA VAL A 23 10.26 -9.29 -7.51
C VAL A 23 10.55 -10.78 -7.65
N LYS A 24 9.57 -11.62 -7.33
CA LYS A 24 9.65 -13.06 -7.53
C LYS A 24 9.14 -13.46 -8.91
N GLU A 25 9.59 -14.61 -9.40
CA GLU A 25 9.04 -15.24 -10.60
C GLU A 25 7.52 -15.38 -10.49
N GLY A 26 6.78 -15.07 -11.55
CA GLY A 26 5.32 -15.08 -11.58
C GLY A 26 4.71 -13.69 -11.73
N SER A 27 3.46 -13.54 -11.32
CA SER A 27 2.65 -12.33 -11.52
C SER A 27 2.33 -11.58 -10.22
N LYS A 28 2.87 -12.01 -9.08
CA LYS A 28 2.58 -11.37 -7.78
C LYS A 28 3.71 -10.42 -7.39
N LEU A 29 3.38 -9.16 -7.18
CA LEU A 29 4.27 -8.16 -6.60
C LEU A 29 3.94 -7.97 -5.12
N ARG A 30 4.96 -7.91 -4.27
CA ARG A 30 4.80 -7.70 -2.82
C ARG A 30 5.84 -6.72 -2.30
N THR A 31 5.43 -5.91 -1.35
CA THR A 31 6.33 -5.00 -0.63
C THR A 31 5.96 -4.92 0.85
N ILE A 32 6.90 -4.55 1.69
CA ILE A 32 6.68 -4.29 3.12
C ILE A 32 7.50 -3.07 3.53
N SER A 33 6.92 -2.20 4.35
CA SER A 33 7.66 -1.06 4.91
C SER A 33 8.80 -1.52 5.82
N VAL A 34 9.83 -0.70 5.95
CA VAL A 34 11.00 -0.98 6.82
C VAL A 34 10.56 -1.22 8.26
N MET A 35 9.55 -0.48 8.74
CA MET A 35 8.97 -0.63 10.08
C MET A 35 7.98 -1.82 10.19
N LYS A 36 7.72 -2.53 9.09
CA LYS A 36 6.82 -3.69 9.00
C LYS A 36 5.37 -3.39 9.43
N ASN A 37 4.94 -2.16 9.31
CA ASN A 37 3.58 -1.71 9.64
C ASN A 37 2.64 -1.60 8.44
N ILE A 38 3.19 -1.71 7.22
CA ILE A 38 2.43 -1.77 5.96
C ILE A 38 3.00 -2.89 5.11
N LEU A 39 2.16 -3.84 4.70
CA LEU A 39 2.45 -4.80 3.64
C LEU A 39 1.46 -4.59 2.51
N ALA A 40 1.93 -4.61 1.27
CA ALA A 40 1.08 -4.55 0.09
C ALA A 40 1.41 -5.71 -0.85
N GLU A 41 0.37 -6.27 -1.47
CA GLU A 41 0.49 -7.33 -2.48
C GLU A 41 -0.50 -7.10 -3.61
N ALA A 42 -0.05 -7.34 -4.84
CA ALA A 42 -0.85 -7.16 -6.04
C ALA A 42 -0.59 -8.28 -7.05
N ASP A 43 -1.66 -8.74 -7.69
CA ASP A 43 -1.56 -9.60 -8.86
C ASP A 43 -1.58 -8.74 -10.12
N VAL A 44 -0.47 -8.77 -10.89
CA VAL A 44 -0.30 -7.98 -12.11
C VAL A 44 -0.48 -8.83 -13.37
N LYS A 45 -0.64 -8.15 -14.51
CA LYS A 45 -0.87 -8.84 -15.81
C LYS A 45 0.39 -9.50 -16.35
N GLU A 46 1.55 -8.99 -15.99
CA GLU A 46 2.85 -9.50 -16.41
C GLU A 46 3.25 -10.75 -15.63
N THR A 47 3.96 -11.64 -16.31
CA THR A 47 4.63 -12.77 -15.65
C THR A 47 6.12 -12.52 -15.69
N PHE A 48 6.72 -12.23 -14.55
CA PHE A 48 8.17 -12.05 -14.42
C PHE A 48 8.88 -13.40 -14.57
N PRO A 49 9.95 -13.48 -15.38
CA PRO A 49 10.55 -14.76 -15.76
C PRO A 49 11.49 -15.35 -14.70
N LYS A 50 11.85 -14.59 -13.67
CA LYS A 50 12.76 -14.99 -12.59
C LYS A 50 12.73 -14.00 -11.43
N ASP A 51 13.30 -14.41 -10.31
CA ASP A 51 13.53 -13.55 -9.16
C ASP A 51 14.60 -12.49 -9.47
N PHE A 52 14.36 -11.26 -9.05
CA PHE A 52 15.36 -10.18 -9.09
C PHE A 52 15.05 -9.10 -8.06
N ALA A 53 16.09 -8.47 -7.55
CA ALA A 53 15.96 -7.40 -6.56
C ALA A 53 16.32 -6.03 -7.16
N ILE A 54 15.55 -5.02 -6.79
CA ILE A 54 15.77 -3.61 -7.11
C ILE A 54 16.05 -2.88 -5.79
N TYR A 55 17.23 -2.25 -5.68
CA TYR A 55 17.61 -1.48 -4.49
C TYR A 55 16.90 -0.14 -4.40
N ASP A 56 16.81 0.59 -5.53
CA ASP A 56 16.12 1.87 -5.62
C ASP A 56 15.05 1.82 -6.71
N LEU A 57 13.81 1.58 -6.26
CA LEU A 57 12.66 1.44 -7.14
C LEU A 57 12.31 2.77 -7.84
N ASN A 58 12.57 3.92 -7.20
CA ASN A 58 12.36 5.22 -7.83
C ASN A 58 13.38 5.44 -8.97
N GLN A 59 14.65 5.08 -8.76
CA GLN A 59 15.66 5.14 -9.81
C GLN A 59 15.29 4.25 -10.99
N PHE A 60 14.83 3.03 -10.73
CA PHE A 60 14.36 2.10 -11.77
C PHE A 60 13.19 2.69 -12.56
N LEU A 61 12.16 3.19 -11.89
CA LEU A 61 10.99 3.81 -12.51
C LEU A 61 11.35 5.07 -13.32
N ASN A 62 12.27 5.89 -12.80
CA ASN A 62 12.78 7.04 -13.54
C ASN A 62 13.58 6.62 -14.78
N GLY A 63 14.32 5.50 -14.71
CA GLY A 63 14.99 4.89 -15.85
C GLY A 63 14.01 4.44 -16.94
N LEU A 64 12.87 3.85 -16.55
CA LEU A 64 11.79 3.51 -17.48
C LEU A 64 11.20 4.76 -18.17
N ASN A 65 11.05 5.87 -17.43
CA ASN A 65 10.49 7.13 -17.95
C ASN A 65 11.39 7.83 -18.98
N LEU A 66 12.65 7.40 -19.17
CA LEU A 66 13.51 7.86 -20.28
C LEU A 66 13.04 7.34 -21.64
N HIS A 67 12.09 6.42 -21.66
CA HIS A 67 11.54 5.76 -22.80
C HIS A 67 10.01 5.97 -22.86
N GLN A 68 9.42 5.92 -24.05
CA GLN A 68 7.97 6.02 -24.24
C GLN A 68 7.29 4.66 -24.10
N ASP A 69 7.93 3.62 -24.69
CA ASP A 69 7.40 2.25 -24.71
C ASP A 69 8.55 1.23 -24.52
N PRO A 70 9.16 1.20 -23.31
CA PRO A 70 10.32 0.37 -23.02
C PRO A 70 10.01 -1.11 -23.02
N ASP A 71 10.91 -1.89 -23.62
CA ASP A 71 10.95 -3.35 -23.51
C ASP A 71 12.03 -3.78 -22.52
N LEU A 72 11.65 -4.66 -21.58
CA LEU A 72 12.51 -5.23 -20.56
C LEU A 72 13.02 -6.60 -20.98
N ASP A 73 14.33 -6.76 -21.03
CA ASP A 73 15.00 -8.00 -21.37
C ASP A 73 15.71 -8.58 -20.13
N PHE A 74 15.25 -9.74 -19.67
CA PHE A 74 15.72 -10.46 -18.50
C PHE A 74 16.67 -11.63 -18.84
N SER A 75 17.26 -11.66 -20.02
CA SER A 75 18.11 -12.75 -20.48
C SER A 75 19.41 -12.90 -19.69
N ASN A 76 19.81 -11.87 -18.92
CA ASN A 76 21.03 -11.89 -18.10
C ASN A 76 20.70 -12.04 -16.61
N ASP A 77 21.57 -12.76 -15.86
CA ASP A 77 21.32 -13.07 -14.44
C ASP A 77 21.70 -11.93 -13.47
N THR A 78 22.52 -10.98 -13.91
CA THR A 78 23.02 -9.91 -13.04
C THR A 78 22.34 -8.55 -13.30
N HIS A 79 21.63 -8.41 -14.41
CA HIS A 79 21.01 -7.16 -14.80
C HIS A 79 19.89 -7.39 -15.81
N LEU A 80 18.99 -6.43 -15.93
CA LEU A 80 18.06 -6.32 -17.06
C LEU A 80 18.51 -5.23 -18.03
N ILE A 81 18.04 -5.33 -19.28
CA ILE A 81 18.20 -4.29 -20.28
C ILE A 81 16.84 -3.64 -20.51
N ILE A 82 16.77 -2.33 -20.33
CA ILE A 82 15.63 -1.51 -20.73
C ILE A 82 15.97 -0.96 -22.12
N ARG A 83 15.13 -1.22 -23.13
CA ARG A 83 15.43 -0.79 -24.49
C ARG A 83 14.22 -0.21 -25.21
N GLU A 84 14.49 0.75 -26.09
CA GLU A 84 13.54 1.30 -27.05
C GLU A 84 14.29 1.76 -28.29
N GLY A 85 14.08 1.14 -29.43
CA GLY A 85 14.80 1.45 -30.67
C GLY A 85 16.32 1.32 -30.50
N LYS A 86 17.04 2.44 -30.64
CA LYS A 86 18.50 2.50 -30.47
C LYS A 86 18.95 2.85 -29.03
N ARG A 87 18.02 3.16 -28.14
CA ARG A 87 18.31 3.51 -26.74
C ARG A 87 18.33 2.27 -25.90
N ARG A 88 19.25 2.19 -24.95
CA ARG A 88 19.31 1.08 -23.98
C ARG A 88 19.89 1.55 -22.67
N VAL A 89 19.33 1.03 -21.59
CA VAL A 89 19.86 1.16 -20.24
C VAL A 89 20.16 -0.23 -19.72
N LYS A 90 21.33 -0.42 -19.11
CA LYS A 90 21.69 -1.61 -18.36
C LYS A 90 21.45 -1.33 -16.89
N TYR A 91 20.50 -2.03 -16.29
CA TYR A 91 20.12 -1.87 -14.89
C TYR A 91 20.52 -3.11 -14.10
N PHE A 92 21.48 -2.97 -13.17
CA PHE A 92 21.98 -4.08 -12.35
C PHE A 92 21.00 -4.42 -11.23
N PHE A 93 20.82 -5.71 -10.99
CA PHE A 93 20.08 -6.21 -9.85
C PHE A 93 20.84 -5.97 -8.55
N ALA A 94 20.11 -5.77 -7.46
CA ALA A 94 20.68 -5.73 -6.11
C ALA A 94 20.83 -7.15 -5.55
N ASP A 95 21.64 -7.27 -4.50
CA ASP A 95 21.64 -8.46 -3.68
C ASP A 95 20.35 -8.51 -2.83
N PRO A 96 19.55 -9.59 -2.91
CA PRO A 96 18.34 -9.73 -2.10
C PRO A 96 18.58 -9.65 -0.58
N GLU A 97 19.79 -9.97 -0.10
CA GLU A 97 20.12 -9.94 1.33
C GLU A 97 20.22 -8.53 1.91
N VAL A 98 20.41 -7.50 1.07
CA VAL A 98 20.53 -6.10 1.53
C VAL A 98 19.20 -5.35 1.54
N ILE A 99 18.08 -6.00 1.18
CA ILE A 99 16.76 -5.36 1.11
C ILE A 99 15.77 -5.99 2.08
N VAL A 100 14.81 -5.18 2.55
CA VAL A 100 13.72 -5.66 3.40
C VAL A 100 12.61 -6.24 2.53
N THR A 101 12.32 -7.52 2.71
CA THR A 101 11.32 -8.27 1.94
C THR A 101 10.15 -8.72 2.82
N PRO A 102 8.93 -8.84 2.25
CA PRO A 102 7.82 -9.49 2.92
C PRO A 102 8.15 -10.93 3.30
N PRO A 103 7.54 -11.50 4.36
CA PRO A 103 7.66 -12.93 4.66
C PRO A 103 7.07 -13.76 3.52
N ASP A 104 7.60 -14.97 3.30
CA ASP A 104 7.09 -15.87 2.24
C ASP A 104 5.65 -16.32 2.49
N LYS A 105 5.28 -16.46 3.78
CA LYS A 105 3.92 -16.84 4.16
C LYS A 105 2.94 -15.73 3.79
N GLU A 106 1.82 -16.10 3.15
CA GLU A 106 0.71 -15.18 2.90
C GLU A 106 0.15 -14.65 4.21
N LEU A 107 -0.12 -13.35 4.25
CA LEU A 107 -0.72 -12.71 5.39
C LEU A 107 -2.25 -12.83 5.29
N THR A 108 -2.87 -13.27 6.39
CA THR A 108 -4.33 -13.34 6.52
C THR A 108 -4.77 -12.58 7.76
N LEU A 109 -5.96 -11.99 7.72
CA LEU A 109 -6.53 -11.38 8.91
C LEU A 109 -6.85 -12.45 9.94
N PRO A 110 -6.49 -12.27 11.22
CA PRO A 110 -6.82 -13.22 12.28
C PRO A 110 -8.32 -13.31 12.57
N THR A 111 -9.04 -12.20 12.43
CA THR A 111 -10.50 -12.06 12.60
C THR A 111 -11.01 -10.96 11.70
N GLU A 112 -12.30 -10.98 11.37
CA GLU A 112 -13.01 -9.94 10.61
C GLU A 112 -14.07 -9.32 11.52
N ASP A 113 -13.65 -8.35 12.35
CA ASP A 113 -14.52 -7.80 13.38
C ASP A 113 -15.34 -6.60 12.90
N VAL A 114 -14.79 -5.80 11.99
CA VAL A 114 -15.48 -4.64 11.38
C VAL A 114 -15.21 -4.61 9.88
N CYS A 115 -16.28 -4.43 9.10
CA CYS A 115 -16.21 -4.32 7.63
C CYS A 115 -16.96 -3.06 7.18
N PHE A 116 -16.37 -2.33 6.24
CA PHE A 116 -17.03 -1.20 5.58
C PHE A 116 -16.43 -0.94 4.20
N GLN A 117 -17.16 -0.19 3.38
CA GLN A 117 -16.65 0.31 2.11
C GLN A 117 -16.15 1.74 2.29
N LEU A 118 -14.99 2.04 1.71
CA LEU A 118 -14.39 3.36 1.70
C LEU A 118 -14.32 3.86 0.25
N GLU A 119 -15.16 4.82 -0.06
CA GLU A 119 -15.19 5.42 -1.40
C GLU A 119 -13.96 6.31 -1.64
N HIS A 120 -13.51 6.36 -2.90
CA HIS A 120 -12.39 7.21 -3.30
C HIS A 120 -12.56 8.67 -2.83
N SER A 121 -13.75 9.23 -2.99
CA SER A 121 -14.03 10.61 -2.59
C SER A 121 -13.97 10.85 -1.08
N GLN A 122 -14.28 9.82 -0.29
CA GLN A 122 -14.20 9.87 1.18
C GLN A 122 -12.74 9.81 1.65
N LEU A 123 -11.97 8.86 1.10
CA LEU A 123 -10.53 8.75 1.38
C LEU A 123 -9.80 10.05 1.02
N ASP A 124 -10.04 10.61 -0.17
CA ASP A 124 -9.43 11.86 -0.63
C ASP A 124 -9.73 13.03 0.32
N LYS A 125 -10.98 13.16 0.80
CA LYS A 125 -11.35 14.20 1.78
C LYS A 125 -10.68 14.01 3.13
N LEU A 126 -10.59 12.77 3.64
CA LEU A 126 -9.91 12.46 4.89
C LEU A 126 -8.42 12.82 4.83
N ILE A 127 -7.73 12.41 3.77
CA ILE A 127 -6.29 12.72 3.59
C ILE A 127 -6.06 14.23 3.41
N LYS A 128 -6.92 14.92 2.66
CA LYS A 128 -6.85 16.38 2.52
C LYS A 128 -7.10 17.11 3.83
N ALA A 129 -8.12 16.70 4.59
CA ALA A 129 -8.40 17.28 5.91
C ALA A 129 -7.24 17.07 6.87
N SER A 130 -6.66 15.86 6.90
CA SER A 130 -5.46 15.58 7.69
C SER A 130 -4.30 16.52 7.33
N ALA A 131 -4.05 16.75 6.05
CA ALA A 131 -2.98 17.66 5.60
C ALA A 131 -3.28 19.13 5.95
N VAL A 132 -4.51 19.60 5.75
CA VAL A 132 -4.93 21.00 6.03
C VAL A 132 -4.82 21.33 7.51
N TYR A 133 -5.28 20.43 8.38
CA TYR A 133 -5.31 20.64 9.82
C TYR A 133 -4.12 20.01 10.55
N GLN A 134 -3.17 19.40 9.84
CA GLN A 134 -1.97 18.73 10.38
C GLN A 134 -2.32 17.63 11.40
N LEU A 135 -3.34 16.80 11.08
CA LEU A 135 -3.86 15.76 11.95
C LEU A 135 -3.11 14.44 11.69
N PRO A 136 -2.40 13.88 12.69
CA PRO A 136 -1.53 12.73 12.48
C PRO A 136 -2.26 11.38 12.52
N ASP A 137 -3.47 11.33 13.08
CA ASP A 137 -4.18 10.08 13.34
C ASP A 137 -5.46 9.98 12.48
N LEU A 138 -5.71 8.77 11.98
CA LEU A 138 -6.98 8.35 11.39
C LEU A 138 -7.58 7.29 12.31
N SER A 139 -8.82 7.47 12.74
CA SER A 139 -9.51 6.50 13.59
C SER A 139 -10.78 6.00 12.88
N ALA A 140 -10.99 4.68 12.89
CA ALA A 140 -12.30 4.10 12.62
C ALA A 140 -13.02 3.93 13.96
N VAL A 141 -14.15 4.60 14.12
CA VAL A 141 -14.91 4.65 15.37
C VAL A 141 -16.30 4.08 15.14
N GLY A 142 -16.65 3.06 15.94
CA GLY A 142 -18.00 2.53 16.05
C GLY A 142 -18.66 3.10 17.29
N GLU A 143 -19.68 3.93 17.12
CA GLU A 143 -20.48 4.47 18.20
C GLU A 143 -21.86 4.91 17.72
N ALA A 144 -22.84 4.86 18.58
CA ALA A 144 -24.23 5.31 18.30
C ALA A 144 -24.83 4.71 17.01
N GLY A 145 -24.52 3.45 16.72
CA GLY A 145 -25.06 2.71 15.57
C GLY A 145 -24.34 2.94 14.24
N VAL A 146 -23.27 3.74 14.20
CA VAL A 146 -22.56 4.05 12.96
C VAL A 146 -21.06 3.78 13.04
N VAL A 147 -20.48 3.47 11.87
CA VAL A 147 -19.02 3.48 11.66
C VAL A 147 -18.64 4.82 11.06
N LYS A 148 -17.77 5.56 11.72
CA LYS A 148 -17.22 6.81 11.18
C LYS A 148 -15.68 6.74 11.10
N LEU A 149 -15.12 7.33 10.05
CA LEU A 149 -13.70 7.61 9.95
C LEU A 149 -13.44 9.04 10.38
N VAL A 150 -12.49 9.22 11.29
CA VAL A 150 -12.16 10.51 11.90
C VAL A 150 -10.67 10.77 11.74
N VAL A 151 -10.28 11.89 11.13
CA VAL A 151 -8.89 12.38 11.23
C VAL A 151 -8.81 13.40 12.37
N ARG A 152 -7.83 13.21 13.26
CA ARG A 152 -7.67 13.99 14.49
C ARG A 152 -6.23 13.92 15.02
N ASP A 153 -5.92 14.73 16.01
CA ASP A 153 -4.77 14.51 16.89
C ASP A 153 -5.27 13.94 18.22
N LYS A 154 -5.18 12.62 18.39
CA LYS A 154 -5.67 11.91 19.59
C LYS A 154 -4.92 12.28 20.89
N LYS A 155 -3.81 13.03 20.80
CA LYS A 155 -3.04 13.54 21.96
C LYS A 155 -3.41 14.95 22.34
N ASN A 156 -4.25 15.64 21.57
CA ASN A 156 -4.64 17.01 21.79
C ASN A 156 -6.17 17.17 21.69
N ASP A 157 -6.85 17.15 22.83
CA ASP A 157 -8.31 17.24 22.93
C ASP A 157 -8.90 18.58 22.42
N THR A 158 -8.04 19.57 22.16
CA THR A 158 -8.46 20.87 21.60
C THR A 158 -8.14 21.00 20.11
N SER A 159 -7.64 19.94 19.48
CA SER A 159 -7.37 19.95 18.03
C SER A 159 -8.66 19.95 17.20
N ASN A 160 -8.54 20.42 15.96
CA ASN A 160 -9.61 20.19 14.98
C ASN A 160 -9.77 18.71 14.70
N GLU A 161 -10.95 18.32 14.24
CA GLU A 161 -11.20 16.99 13.68
C GLU A 161 -12.07 17.08 12.43
N PHE A 162 -12.01 16.06 11.59
CA PHE A 162 -12.89 15.91 10.44
C PHE A 162 -13.34 14.47 10.36
N SER A 163 -14.64 14.24 10.19
CA SER A 163 -15.20 12.88 10.17
C SER A 163 -16.17 12.65 9.01
N ILE A 164 -16.28 11.39 8.60
CA ILE A 164 -17.21 10.90 7.58
C ILE A 164 -17.82 9.59 8.07
N ILE A 165 -19.13 9.42 7.97
CA ILE A 165 -19.82 8.14 8.21
C ILE A 165 -19.59 7.25 6.98
N VAL A 166 -19.20 6.00 7.22
CA VAL A 166 -18.87 5.01 6.18
C VAL A 166 -19.68 3.71 6.29
N GLY A 167 -20.48 3.55 7.34
CA GLY A 167 -21.31 2.35 7.53
C GLY A 167 -22.09 2.39 8.84
N GLU A 168 -22.74 1.26 9.15
CA GLU A 168 -23.49 1.03 10.37
C GLU A 168 -22.81 -0.09 11.19
N THR A 169 -22.99 -0.08 12.51
CA THR A 169 -22.44 -1.10 13.42
C THR A 169 -23.20 -1.10 14.73
N ASP A 170 -23.37 -2.31 15.32
CA ASP A 170 -23.88 -2.47 16.68
C ASP A 170 -22.75 -2.55 17.72
N SER A 171 -21.48 -2.50 17.27
CA SER A 171 -20.31 -2.63 18.15
C SER A 171 -19.69 -1.27 18.45
N GLU A 172 -19.19 -1.11 19.68
CA GLU A 172 -18.38 0.02 20.07
C GLU A 172 -16.91 -0.30 19.91
N PHE A 173 -16.15 0.56 19.20
CA PHE A 173 -14.72 0.39 18.99
C PHE A 173 -14.04 1.69 18.60
N VAL A 174 -12.73 1.73 18.80
CA VAL A 174 -11.83 2.77 18.29
C VAL A 174 -10.59 2.09 17.72
N PHE A 175 -10.46 2.05 16.41
CA PHE A 175 -9.28 1.53 15.72
C PHE A 175 -8.43 2.67 15.18
N ASN A 176 -7.24 2.82 15.71
CA ASN A 176 -6.34 3.93 15.40
C ASN A 176 -5.28 3.56 14.38
N PHE A 177 -5.07 4.42 13.39
CA PHE A 177 -4.03 4.36 12.38
C PHE A 177 -3.20 5.64 12.43
N LYS A 178 -1.96 5.57 11.98
CA LYS A 178 -1.20 6.76 11.60
C LYS A 178 -1.52 7.14 10.16
N VAL A 179 -1.84 8.41 9.91
CA VAL A 179 -2.11 8.90 8.55
C VAL A 179 -0.90 8.65 7.63
N GLU A 180 0.33 8.77 8.14
CA GLU A 180 1.56 8.49 7.39
C GLU A 180 1.68 7.03 6.90
N ASN A 181 0.91 6.10 7.52
CA ASN A 181 0.84 4.70 7.12
C ASN A 181 -0.26 4.43 6.07
N ILE A 182 -1.11 5.41 5.76
CA ILE A 182 -2.14 5.28 4.70
C ILE A 182 -1.50 5.59 3.33
N LYS A 183 -0.52 4.78 2.96
CA LYS A 183 0.20 4.88 1.69
C LYS A 183 -0.44 4.01 0.61
N ILE A 184 -1.74 4.19 0.42
CA ILE A 184 -2.54 3.41 -0.53
C ILE A 184 -2.82 4.19 -1.82
N ILE A 185 -3.00 3.50 -2.94
CA ILE A 185 -3.36 4.12 -4.22
C ILE A 185 -4.72 4.82 -4.09
N PRO A 186 -4.92 6.03 -4.65
CA PRO A 186 -6.25 6.64 -4.70
C PRO A 186 -7.29 5.72 -5.37
N GLY A 187 -8.36 5.41 -4.65
CA GLY A 187 -9.40 4.48 -5.14
C GLY A 187 -10.42 4.15 -4.06
N SER A 188 -11.39 3.30 -4.40
CA SER A 188 -12.34 2.75 -3.46
C SER A 188 -11.84 1.41 -2.93
N TYR A 189 -12.17 1.10 -1.68
CA TYR A 189 -11.68 -0.06 -0.95
C TYR A 189 -12.79 -0.79 -0.20
N ASP A 190 -12.72 -2.11 -0.22
CA ASP A 190 -13.36 -2.92 0.80
C ASP A 190 -12.39 -3.02 1.98
N VAL A 191 -12.83 -2.54 3.15
CA VAL A 191 -11.98 -2.46 4.34
C VAL A 191 -12.48 -3.45 5.37
N VAL A 192 -11.55 -4.28 5.87
CA VAL A 192 -11.78 -5.22 6.97
C VAL A 192 -10.79 -4.94 8.08
N VAL A 193 -11.28 -4.80 9.30
CA VAL A 193 -10.45 -4.52 10.47
C VAL A 193 -10.60 -5.63 11.51
N SER A 194 -9.46 -6.12 11.97
CA SER A 194 -9.36 -7.11 13.04
C SER A 194 -9.01 -6.43 14.36
N LYS A 195 -9.70 -6.80 15.43
CA LYS A 195 -9.34 -6.43 16.82
C LYS A 195 -7.96 -6.94 17.26
N LYS A 196 -7.31 -7.76 16.44
CA LYS A 196 -5.91 -8.20 16.62
C LYS A 196 -4.91 -7.23 16.02
N LEU A 197 -5.29 -5.96 15.90
CA LEU A 197 -4.47 -4.82 15.47
C LEU A 197 -3.95 -4.92 14.02
N LEU A 198 -4.74 -5.50 13.14
CA LEU A 198 -4.44 -5.59 11.71
C LEU A 198 -5.68 -5.23 10.89
N SER A 199 -5.48 -4.54 9.80
CA SER A 199 -6.54 -4.23 8.83
C SER A 199 -6.13 -4.66 7.44
N LYS A 200 -7.13 -4.87 6.58
CA LYS A 200 -6.97 -5.15 5.15
C LYS A 200 -7.79 -4.14 4.35
N PHE A 201 -7.15 -3.48 3.39
CA PHE A 201 -7.77 -2.60 2.42
C PHE A 201 -7.63 -3.25 1.05
N SER A 202 -8.73 -3.73 0.49
CA SER A 202 -8.76 -4.41 -0.81
C SER A 202 -9.23 -3.47 -1.91
N ASN A 203 -8.43 -3.32 -2.95
CA ASN A 203 -8.78 -2.56 -4.15
C ASN A 203 -9.01 -3.52 -5.32
N PRO A 204 -10.26 -3.86 -5.67
CA PRO A 204 -10.55 -4.83 -6.71
C PRO A 204 -10.15 -4.36 -8.11
N LYS A 205 -10.07 -3.04 -8.33
CA LYS A 205 -9.67 -2.49 -9.64
C LYS A 205 -8.24 -2.83 -10.02
N PHE A 206 -7.34 -2.90 -9.01
CA PHE A 206 -5.92 -3.18 -9.20
C PHE A 206 -5.53 -4.59 -8.76
N ASN A 207 -6.46 -5.44 -8.30
CA ASN A 207 -6.16 -6.71 -7.61
C ASN A 207 -5.08 -6.51 -6.55
N LEU A 208 -5.29 -5.54 -5.67
CA LEU A 208 -4.28 -5.01 -4.76
C LEU A 208 -4.84 -4.96 -3.35
N ASP A 209 -4.12 -5.60 -2.43
CA ASP A 209 -4.42 -5.64 -1.02
C ASP A 209 -3.33 -4.93 -0.23
N TYR A 210 -3.73 -4.11 0.75
CA TYR A 210 -2.87 -3.53 1.75
C TYR A 210 -3.22 -4.07 3.12
N TYR A 211 -2.23 -4.54 3.85
CA TYR A 211 -2.34 -4.87 5.26
C TYR A 211 -1.64 -3.78 6.06
N ILE A 212 -2.41 -3.09 6.91
CA ILE A 212 -1.93 -1.96 7.70
C ILE A 212 -2.14 -2.27 9.18
N ALA A 213 -1.06 -2.20 9.95
CA ALA A 213 -1.13 -2.38 11.39
C ALA A 213 -1.86 -1.20 12.04
N LEU A 214 -2.64 -1.51 13.06
CA LEU A 214 -3.27 -0.52 13.94
C LEU A 214 -2.31 -0.11 15.06
N GLU A 215 -2.57 1.06 15.63
CA GLU A 215 -1.87 1.52 16.84
C GLU A 215 -2.31 0.67 18.08
N PRO A 216 -1.39 0.42 19.02
CA PRO A 216 -1.64 -0.43 20.19
C PRO A 216 -2.75 0.05 21.12
N ASP A 217 -3.11 1.33 21.06
CA ASP A 217 -4.18 1.95 21.85
C ASP A 217 -5.56 1.82 21.19
N SER A 218 -5.69 0.99 20.17
CA SER A 218 -6.98 0.62 19.58
C SER A 218 -7.77 -0.27 20.54
N THR A 219 -9.09 -0.09 20.57
CA THR A 219 -10.02 -0.82 21.44
C THR A 219 -11.17 -1.42 20.65
N PHE A 220 -11.68 -2.56 21.14
CA PHE A 220 -12.89 -3.21 20.65
C PHE A 220 -13.65 -3.72 21.87
N GLY A 221 -14.85 -3.15 22.11
CA GLY A 221 -15.70 -3.41 23.26
C GLY A 221 -16.65 -4.56 23.10
#